data_4aa36b57d762d875f36b9806370030a1
#
_entry.id   4aa36b57d762d875f36b9806370030a1
#
_cell.length_a   1.000
_cell.length_b   1.000
_cell.length_c   1.000
_cell.angle_alpha   90.00
_cell.angle_beta   90.00
_cell.angle_gamma   90.00
#
_symmetry.space_group_name_H-M   'P 1'
#
loop_
_entity.id
_entity.type
_entity.pdbx_description
1 polymer ?
#
loop_
_entity_poly.entity_id
_entity_poly.type
_entity_poly.pdbx_seq_one_letter_code
_entity_poly.pdbx_strand_id
1 'polypeptide(L)'
;LNAKTYYTLGICASYKGQFDVALDYFQKSLAIALASDQKADICYAINGLAVTYFSLDRLSEALKEIYNLQVFFQVMQLRDLKLSSQMLNGNIFRKMKKHEQALEIFWDCYDLLREEKNLYMYIQLLYWTASTYRDSGETDMARMYFRLAKKSADPQNLRYLSRHIDAQLAELGVTSKEDYDLVFDAGSHSVLERKKGRVDFKNQFILLDMLRLFMRQPGHVYSKEFLVKQVWKQEYDPAVHDNKIYVTIKRLRKLIEPDYEKPRYIFRAKNGYYLNKNTKVLMEQ
;
A
#
# COMPACT_ATOMS: atom_id res chain seq x y z
N LEU A 1 -12.24 -3.93 -40.09
CA LEU A 1 -12.11 -4.03 -38.63
C LEU A 1 -13.51 -3.91 -38.02
N ASN A 2 -13.85 -4.75 -37.03
CA ASN A 2 -15.13 -4.73 -36.31
C ASN A 2 -15.07 -3.84 -35.04
N ALA A 3 -16.22 -3.67 -34.36
CA ALA A 3 -16.32 -2.85 -33.15
C ALA A 3 -15.35 -3.30 -32.05
N LYS A 4 -15.26 -4.62 -31.80
CA LYS A 4 -14.36 -5.19 -30.76
C LYS A 4 -12.88 -4.92 -31.04
N THR A 5 -12.49 -4.97 -32.32
CA THR A 5 -11.09 -4.66 -32.71
C THR A 5 -10.74 -3.20 -32.40
N TYR A 6 -11.62 -2.25 -32.78
CA TYR A 6 -11.41 -0.84 -32.46
C TYR A 6 -11.44 -0.58 -30.95
N TYR A 7 -12.33 -1.25 -30.20
CA TYR A 7 -12.35 -1.18 -28.74
C TYR A 7 -11.02 -1.63 -28.14
N THR A 8 -10.47 -2.77 -28.60
CA THR A 8 -9.18 -3.29 -28.12
C THR A 8 -8.03 -2.30 -28.42
N LEU A 9 -8.03 -1.71 -29.64
CA LEU A 9 -7.05 -0.69 -29.99
C LEU A 9 -7.17 0.56 -29.11
N GLY A 10 -8.39 0.97 -28.78
CA GLY A 10 -8.65 2.07 -27.83
C GLY A 10 -8.09 1.78 -26.44
N ILE A 11 -8.32 0.57 -25.93
CA ILE A 11 -7.73 0.13 -24.64
C ILE A 11 -6.20 0.16 -24.70
N CYS A 12 -5.58 -0.37 -25.76
CA CYS A 12 -4.12 -0.35 -25.92
C CYS A 12 -3.55 1.08 -25.97
N ALA A 13 -4.23 2.00 -26.66
CA ALA A 13 -3.84 3.40 -26.73
C ALA A 13 -3.97 4.08 -25.36
N SER A 14 -5.05 3.81 -24.60
CA SER A 14 -5.25 4.31 -23.24
C SER A 14 -4.13 3.88 -22.28
N TYR A 15 -3.73 2.61 -22.33
CA TYR A 15 -2.60 2.12 -21.52
C TYR A 15 -1.26 2.77 -21.85
N LYS A 16 -1.10 3.26 -23.09
CA LYS A 16 0.08 4.02 -23.54
C LYS A 16 -0.01 5.52 -23.21
N GLY A 17 -1.10 5.97 -22.61
CA GLY A 17 -1.35 7.39 -22.37
C GLY A 17 -1.72 8.20 -23.63
N GLN A 18 -2.01 7.54 -24.74
CA GLN A 18 -2.38 8.17 -26.03
C GLN A 18 -3.91 8.40 -26.07
N PHE A 19 -4.40 9.29 -25.21
CA PHE A 19 -5.83 9.44 -24.97
C PHE A 19 -6.63 9.98 -26.17
N ASP A 20 -6.07 10.87 -26.97
CA ASP A 20 -6.73 11.36 -28.19
C ASP A 20 -6.90 10.25 -29.23
N VAL A 21 -5.89 9.38 -29.37
CA VAL A 21 -5.96 8.19 -30.24
C VAL A 21 -6.97 7.17 -29.69
N ALA A 22 -7.03 7.03 -28.37
CA ALA A 22 -8.03 6.17 -27.74
C ALA A 22 -9.46 6.66 -27.98
N LEU A 23 -9.70 7.98 -27.90
CA LEU A 23 -11.01 8.56 -28.23
C LEU A 23 -11.43 8.23 -29.65
N ASP A 24 -10.54 8.43 -30.64
CA ASP A 24 -10.84 8.11 -32.04
C ASP A 24 -11.20 6.62 -32.22
N TYR A 25 -10.44 5.71 -31.61
CA TYR A 25 -10.74 4.28 -31.68
C TYR A 25 -12.05 3.91 -30.98
N PHE A 26 -12.37 4.48 -29.81
CA PHE A 26 -13.65 4.21 -29.14
C PHE A 26 -14.83 4.79 -29.91
N GLN A 27 -14.70 5.97 -30.55
CA GLN A 27 -15.73 6.55 -31.42
C GLN A 27 -15.98 5.67 -32.64
N LYS A 28 -14.93 5.14 -33.29
CA LYS A 28 -15.05 4.17 -34.40
C LYS A 28 -15.71 2.87 -33.94
N SER A 29 -15.34 2.38 -32.77
CA SER A 29 -15.98 1.21 -32.15
C SER A 29 -17.47 1.44 -31.95
N LEU A 30 -17.85 2.59 -31.39
CA LEU A 30 -19.24 2.97 -31.13
C LEU A 30 -20.04 3.09 -32.43
N ALA A 31 -19.50 3.76 -33.46
CA ALA A 31 -20.17 3.93 -34.75
C ALA A 31 -20.47 2.58 -35.42
N ILE A 32 -19.52 1.64 -35.40
CA ILE A 32 -19.72 0.28 -35.98
C ILE A 32 -20.71 -0.49 -35.12
N ALA A 33 -20.63 -0.43 -33.81
CA ALA A 33 -21.53 -1.12 -32.91
C ALA A 33 -22.98 -0.65 -33.06
N LEU A 34 -23.20 0.67 -33.25
CA LEU A 34 -24.52 1.25 -33.55
C LEU A 34 -25.04 0.77 -34.90
N ALA A 35 -24.20 0.79 -35.93
CA ALA A 35 -24.61 0.35 -37.29
C ALA A 35 -24.98 -1.14 -37.33
N SER A 36 -24.47 -1.97 -36.45
CA SER A 36 -24.72 -3.39 -36.35
C SER A 36 -25.69 -3.81 -35.23
N ASP A 37 -26.31 -2.85 -34.51
CA ASP A 37 -27.17 -3.01 -33.32
C ASP A 37 -26.60 -3.97 -32.26
N GLN A 38 -25.27 -3.90 -32.07
CA GLN A 38 -24.56 -4.74 -31.11
C GLN A 38 -24.56 -4.05 -29.73
N LYS A 39 -25.66 -4.15 -28.97
CA LYS A 39 -25.90 -3.41 -27.72
C LYS A 39 -24.76 -3.56 -26.69
N ALA A 40 -24.19 -4.76 -26.55
CA ALA A 40 -23.07 -4.96 -25.63
C ALA A 40 -21.83 -4.17 -26.08
N ASP A 41 -21.48 -4.21 -27.37
CA ASP A 41 -20.33 -3.49 -27.92
C ASP A 41 -20.53 -1.95 -27.83
N ILE A 42 -21.78 -1.48 -27.98
CA ILE A 42 -22.15 -0.07 -27.72
C ILE A 42 -21.80 0.31 -26.29
N CYS A 43 -22.22 -0.51 -25.30
CA CYS A 43 -21.94 -0.22 -23.89
C CYS A 43 -20.45 -0.21 -23.58
N TYR A 44 -19.69 -1.15 -24.11
CA TYR A 44 -18.24 -1.16 -23.93
C TYR A 44 -17.55 0.05 -24.55
N ALA A 45 -17.95 0.46 -25.76
CA ALA A 45 -17.42 1.63 -26.43
C ALA A 45 -17.72 2.93 -25.65
N ILE A 46 -18.96 3.10 -25.16
CA ILE A 46 -19.36 4.23 -24.33
C ILE A 46 -18.53 4.28 -23.03
N ASN A 47 -18.35 3.12 -22.38
CA ASN A 47 -17.51 3.05 -21.17
C ASN A 47 -16.05 3.43 -21.46
N GLY A 48 -15.51 2.99 -22.61
CA GLY A 48 -14.18 3.39 -23.07
C GLY A 48 -14.03 4.89 -23.26
N LEU A 49 -15.05 5.53 -23.85
CA LEU A 49 -15.12 7.00 -23.98
C LEU A 49 -15.16 7.67 -22.60
N ALA A 50 -16.01 7.20 -21.69
CA ALA A 50 -16.14 7.74 -20.33
C ALA A 50 -14.81 7.71 -19.57
N VAL A 51 -14.11 6.55 -19.59
CA VAL A 51 -12.79 6.38 -18.96
C VAL A 51 -11.76 7.32 -19.58
N THR A 52 -11.77 7.47 -20.90
CA THR A 52 -10.82 8.31 -21.60
C THR A 52 -11.07 9.79 -21.33
N TYR A 53 -12.32 10.25 -21.33
CA TYR A 53 -12.67 11.61 -20.92
C TYR A 53 -12.27 11.92 -19.48
N PHE A 54 -12.49 10.97 -18.57
CA PHE A 54 -12.02 11.09 -17.18
C PHE A 54 -10.49 11.24 -17.08
N SER A 55 -9.74 10.49 -17.89
CA SER A 55 -8.28 10.55 -17.94
C SER A 55 -7.77 11.88 -18.51
N LEU A 56 -8.53 12.51 -19.41
CA LEU A 56 -8.29 13.84 -19.97
C LEU A 56 -8.80 14.98 -19.07
N ASP A 57 -9.31 14.67 -17.87
CA ASP A 57 -9.96 15.61 -16.94
C ASP A 57 -11.21 16.31 -17.49
N ARG A 58 -11.81 15.74 -18.54
CA ARG A 58 -13.05 16.19 -19.17
C ARG A 58 -14.26 15.59 -18.44
N LEU A 59 -14.45 16.01 -17.18
CA LEU A 59 -15.37 15.36 -16.24
C LEU A 59 -16.82 15.43 -16.67
N SER A 60 -17.25 16.53 -17.31
CA SER A 60 -18.64 16.69 -17.77
C SER A 60 -18.97 15.72 -18.89
N GLU A 61 -18.03 15.50 -19.83
CA GLU A 61 -18.23 14.55 -20.92
C GLU A 61 -18.17 13.11 -20.39
N ALA A 62 -17.25 12.82 -19.47
CA ALA A 62 -17.22 11.51 -18.81
C ALA A 62 -18.56 11.20 -18.12
N LEU A 63 -19.11 12.15 -17.37
CA LEU A 63 -20.38 12.00 -16.68
C LEU A 63 -21.55 11.78 -17.63
N LYS A 64 -21.59 12.50 -18.78
CA LYS A 64 -22.58 12.31 -19.82
C LYS A 64 -22.58 10.86 -20.34
N GLU A 65 -21.41 10.31 -20.62
CA GLU A 65 -21.30 8.94 -21.12
C GLU A 65 -21.72 7.91 -20.04
N ILE A 66 -21.46 8.17 -18.77
CA ILE A 66 -21.98 7.35 -17.67
C ILE A 66 -23.50 7.35 -17.63
N TYR A 67 -24.14 8.49 -17.79
CA TYR A 67 -25.61 8.57 -17.85
C TYR A 67 -26.18 7.85 -19.07
N ASN A 68 -25.51 7.91 -20.24
CA ASN A 68 -25.90 7.16 -21.41
C ASN A 68 -25.91 5.65 -21.13
N LEU A 69 -24.92 5.13 -20.38
CA LEU A 69 -24.84 3.72 -19.99
C LEU A 69 -25.99 3.28 -19.06
N GLN A 70 -26.47 4.16 -18.17
CA GLN A 70 -27.53 3.80 -17.23
C GLN A 70 -28.81 3.34 -17.92
N VAL A 71 -29.14 3.89 -19.09
CA VAL A 71 -30.29 3.48 -19.89
C VAL A 71 -30.15 2.03 -20.36
N PHE A 72 -28.97 1.63 -20.78
CA PHE A 72 -28.69 0.27 -21.21
C PHE A 72 -28.74 -0.74 -20.04
N PHE A 73 -28.26 -0.33 -18.85
CA PHE A 73 -28.26 -1.21 -17.67
C PHE A 73 -29.67 -1.52 -17.14
N GLN A 74 -30.70 -0.80 -17.56
CA GLN A 74 -32.08 -1.14 -17.22
C GLN A 74 -32.59 -2.39 -17.99
N VAL A 75 -32.00 -2.65 -19.18
CA VAL A 75 -32.45 -3.72 -20.09
C VAL A 75 -31.38 -4.79 -20.33
N MET A 76 -30.15 -4.57 -19.85
CA MET A 76 -29.03 -5.48 -20.09
C MET A 76 -28.35 -5.86 -18.78
N GLN A 77 -28.06 -7.14 -18.61
CA GLN A 77 -27.36 -7.67 -17.43
C GLN A 77 -25.83 -7.67 -17.66
N LEU A 78 -25.22 -6.49 -17.77
CA LEU A 78 -23.78 -6.30 -17.87
C LEU A 78 -23.19 -5.91 -16.50
N ARG A 79 -23.22 -6.84 -15.55
CA ARG A 79 -22.90 -6.56 -14.13
C ARG A 79 -21.51 -5.95 -13.94
N ASP A 80 -20.47 -6.55 -14.49
CA ASP A 80 -19.09 -6.05 -14.36
C ASP A 80 -18.95 -4.64 -14.95
N LEU A 81 -19.57 -4.38 -16.10
CA LEU A 81 -19.55 -3.08 -16.75
C LEU A 81 -20.33 -2.04 -15.95
N LYS A 82 -21.49 -2.41 -15.39
CA LYS A 82 -22.28 -1.56 -14.50
C LYS A 82 -21.46 -1.15 -13.28
N LEU A 83 -20.82 -2.10 -12.63
CA LEU A 83 -19.98 -1.84 -11.45
C LEU A 83 -18.79 -0.94 -11.80
N SER A 84 -18.06 -1.25 -12.88
CA SER A 84 -16.95 -0.42 -13.37
C SER A 84 -17.39 1.01 -13.68
N SER A 85 -18.54 1.16 -14.34
CA SER A 85 -19.14 2.47 -14.65
C SER A 85 -19.53 3.25 -13.40
N GLN A 86 -20.13 2.58 -12.38
CA GLN A 86 -20.45 3.20 -11.10
C GLN A 86 -19.20 3.62 -10.32
N MET A 87 -18.16 2.80 -10.29
CA MET A 87 -16.89 3.15 -9.68
C MET A 87 -16.25 4.37 -10.38
N LEU A 88 -16.33 4.46 -11.71
CA LEU A 88 -15.90 5.64 -12.45
C LEU A 88 -16.73 6.87 -12.08
N ASN A 89 -18.04 6.72 -11.96
CA ASN A 89 -18.93 7.79 -11.51
C ASN A 89 -18.52 8.36 -10.15
N GLY A 90 -18.29 7.48 -9.16
CA GLY A 90 -17.76 7.89 -7.86
C GLY A 90 -16.45 8.67 -7.97
N ASN A 91 -15.52 8.23 -8.84
CA ASN A 91 -14.26 8.93 -9.06
C ASN A 91 -14.43 10.29 -9.75
N ILE A 92 -15.42 10.44 -10.64
CA ILE A 92 -15.77 11.74 -11.24
C ILE A 92 -16.25 12.69 -10.14
N PHE A 93 -17.18 12.26 -9.29
CA PHE A 93 -17.66 13.09 -8.16
C PHE A 93 -16.53 13.45 -7.19
N ARG A 94 -15.61 12.51 -6.90
CA ARG A 94 -14.42 12.79 -6.09
C ARG A 94 -13.56 13.90 -6.70
N LYS A 95 -13.25 13.83 -8.01
CA LYS A 95 -12.50 14.89 -8.72
C LYS A 95 -13.25 16.23 -8.73
N MET A 96 -14.57 16.20 -8.76
CA MET A 96 -15.42 17.38 -8.64
C MET A 96 -15.49 17.91 -7.19
N LYS A 97 -14.76 17.33 -6.25
CA LYS A 97 -14.74 17.64 -4.80
C LYS A 97 -16.08 17.41 -4.10
N LYS A 98 -16.95 16.60 -4.68
CA LYS A 98 -18.23 16.17 -4.09
C LYS A 98 -18.02 14.85 -3.35
N HIS A 99 -17.26 14.92 -2.27
CA HIS A 99 -16.74 13.72 -1.56
C HIS A 99 -17.85 12.87 -0.96
N GLU A 100 -18.88 13.46 -0.35
CA GLU A 100 -20.02 12.72 0.20
C GLU A 100 -20.74 11.91 -0.88
N GLN A 101 -21.07 12.54 -2.01
CA GLN A 101 -21.73 11.85 -3.12
C GLN A 101 -20.84 10.73 -3.72
N ALA A 102 -19.53 10.94 -3.76
CA ALA A 102 -18.59 9.91 -4.20
C ALA A 102 -18.60 8.69 -3.26
N LEU A 103 -18.64 8.93 -1.94
CA LEU A 103 -18.70 7.87 -0.93
C LEU A 103 -20.03 7.10 -0.98
N GLU A 104 -21.17 7.78 -1.14
CA GLU A 104 -22.45 7.11 -1.35
C GLU A 104 -22.42 6.15 -2.53
N ILE A 105 -21.91 6.60 -3.68
CA ILE A 105 -21.76 5.74 -4.88
C ILE A 105 -20.84 4.56 -4.60
N PHE A 106 -19.74 4.76 -3.85
CA PHE A 106 -18.84 3.65 -3.51
C PHE A 106 -19.46 2.66 -2.53
N TRP A 107 -20.34 3.10 -1.62
CA TRP A 107 -21.10 2.20 -0.77
C TRP A 107 -22.13 1.37 -1.57
N ASP A 108 -22.80 1.96 -2.56
CA ASP A 108 -23.66 1.22 -3.49
C ASP A 108 -22.84 0.18 -4.28
N CYS A 109 -21.65 0.52 -4.71
CA CYS A 109 -20.72 -0.42 -5.37
C CYS A 109 -20.33 -1.57 -4.43
N TYR A 110 -20.12 -1.29 -3.14
CA TYR A 110 -19.80 -2.32 -2.14
C TYR A 110 -20.94 -3.35 -2.01
N ASP A 111 -22.19 -2.90 -1.97
CA ASP A 111 -23.35 -3.78 -1.88
C ASP A 111 -23.48 -4.70 -3.10
N LEU A 112 -23.18 -4.18 -4.29
CA LEU A 112 -23.13 -4.98 -5.52
C LEU A 112 -21.99 -6.01 -5.48
N LEU A 113 -20.81 -5.64 -4.98
CA LEU A 113 -19.64 -6.52 -4.88
C LEU A 113 -19.80 -7.61 -3.82
N ARG A 114 -20.62 -7.37 -2.79
CA ARG A 114 -20.89 -8.37 -1.74
C ARG A 114 -21.50 -9.66 -2.31
N GLU A 115 -22.26 -9.53 -3.39
CA GLU A 115 -22.86 -10.65 -4.10
C GLU A 115 -21.89 -11.29 -5.11
N GLU A 116 -20.87 -10.57 -5.55
CA GLU A 116 -19.91 -10.99 -6.55
C GLU A 116 -18.51 -11.14 -5.93
N LYS A 117 -17.88 -12.29 -6.11
CA LYS A 117 -16.54 -12.58 -5.55
C LYS A 117 -15.41 -12.01 -6.43
N ASN A 118 -15.52 -10.74 -6.87
CA ASN A 118 -14.49 -10.08 -7.66
C ASN A 118 -13.49 -9.33 -6.76
N LEU A 119 -12.46 -10.05 -6.30
CA LEU A 119 -11.46 -9.50 -5.40
C LEU A 119 -10.72 -8.28 -5.99
N TYR A 120 -10.44 -8.28 -7.29
CA TYR A 120 -9.76 -7.15 -7.93
C TYR A 120 -10.58 -5.86 -7.85
N MET A 121 -11.86 -5.91 -8.20
CA MET A 121 -12.76 -4.76 -8.10
C MET A 121 -12.97 -4.32 -6.65
N TYR A 122 -13.01 -5.28 -5.72
CA TYR A 122 -13.11 -4.97 -4.29
C TYR A 122 -11.90 -4.16 -3.79
N ILE A 123 -10.68 -4.56 -4.17
CA ILE A 123 -9.46 -3.83 -3.79
C ILE A 123 -9.42 -2.44 -4.44
N GLN A 124 -9.85 -2.32 -5.70
CA GLN A 124 -9.99 -1.03 -6.36
C GLN A 124 -11.00 -0.12 -5.65
N LEU A 125 -12.13 -0.67 -5.23
CA LEU A 125 -13.14 0.07 -4.48
C LEU A 125 -12.57 0.60 -3.16
N LEU A 126 -11.89 -0.24 -2.39
CA LEU A 126 -11.20 0.17 -1.16
C LEU A 126 -10.19 1.30 -1.42
N TYR A 127 -9.42 1.18 -2.51
CA TYR A 127 -8.45 2.20 -2.91
C TYR A 127 -9.12 3.54 -3.22
N TRP A 128 -10.24 3.55 -3.97
CA TRP A 128 -10.92 4.78 -4.32
C TRP A 128 -11.67 5.40 -3.15
N THR A 129 -12.25 4.58 -2.27
CA THR A 129 -12.84 5.02 -1.00
C THR A 129 -11.78 5.70 -0.12
N ALA A 130 -10.60 5.06 0.03
CA ALA A 130 -9.47 5.63 0.76
C ALA A 130 -9.01 6.97 0.15
N SER A 131 -8.93 7.03 -1.19
CA SER A 131 -8.54 8.25 -1.90
C SER A 131 -9.54 9.38 -1.68
N THR A 132 -10.83 9.06 -1.58
CA THR A 132 -11.88 10.05 -1.30
C THR A 132 -11.74 10.61 0.11
N TYR A 133 -11.54 9.76 1.12
CA TYR A 133 -11.29 10.20 2.50
C TYR A 133 -10.00 11.02 2.62
N ARG A 134 -8.95 10.68 1.86
CA ARG A 134 -7.73 11.50 1.81
C ARG A 134 -8.02 12.89 1.24
N ASP A 135 -8.77 12.95 0.13
CA ASP A 135 -9.08 14.19 -0.57
C ASP A 135 -10.07 15.08 0.22
N SER A 136 -10.90 14.49 1.11
CA SER A 136 -11.76 15.23 2.06
C SER A 136 -11.03 15.66 3.34
N GLY A 137 -9.77 15.21 3.55
CA GLY A 137 -8.99 15.53 4.75
C GLY A 137 -9.17 14.55 5.91
N GLU A 138 -9.98 13.51 5.76
CA GLU A 138 -10.23 12.48 6.76
C GLU A 138 -9.10 11.43 6.77
N THR A 139 -7.92 11.88 7.22
CA THR A 139 -6.65 11.14 7.11
C THR A 139 -6.69 9.77 7.79
N ASP A 140 -7.37 9.63 8.93
CA ASP A 140 -7.42 8.36 9.66
C ASP A 140 -8.28 7.32 8.93
N MET A 141 -9.40 7.74 8.35
CA MET A 141 -10.23 6.89 7.51
C MET A 141 -9.46 6.48 6.24
N ALA A 142 -8.78 7.41 5.60
CA ALA A 142 -7.93 7.12 4.44
C ALA A 142 -6.88 6.07 4.76
N ARG A 143 -6.15 6.21 5.88
CA ARG A 143 -5.16 5.23 6.35
C ARG A 143 -5.77 3.85 6.57
N MET A 144 -6.94 3.79 7.19
CA MET A 144 -7.64 2.54 7.48
C MET A 144 -7.99 1.80 6.18
N TYR A 145 -8.62 2.47 5.22
CA TYR A 145 -9.04 1.88 3.95
C TYR A 145 -7.85 1.49 3.06
N PHE A 146 -6.78 2.31 2.99
CA PHE A 146 -5.56 1.93 2.26
C PHE A 146 -4.87 0.72 2.90
N ARG A 147 -4.84 0.61 4.24
CA ARG A 147 -4.30 -0.59 4.91
C ARG A 147 -5.14 -1.83 4.62
N LEU A 148 -6.47 -1.69 4.56
CA LEU A 148 -7.36 -2.79 4.20
C LEU A 148 -7.13 -3.22 2.75
N ALA A 149 -7.04 -2.27 1.83
CA ALA A 149 -6.69 -2.54 0.43
C ALA A 149 -5.33 -3.26 0.30
N LYS A 150 -4.31 -2.80 1.04
CA LYS A 150 -2.98 -3.44 1.08
C LYS A 150 -3.04 -4.88 1.59
N LYS A 151 -3.79 -5.15 2.66
CA LYS A 151 -3.95 -6.52 3.20
C LYS A 151 -4.70 -7.45 2.26
N SER A 152 -5.61 -6.91 1.45
CA SER A 152 -6.40 -7.68 0.49
C SER A 152 -5.68 -7.91 -0.84
N ALA A 153 -4.69 -7.08 -1.17
CA ALA A 153 -3.93 -7.16 -2.41
C ALA A 153 -2.79 -8.18 -2.28
N ASP A 154 -2.71 -9.11 -3.25
CA ASP A 154 -1.53 -9.94 -3.45
C ASP A 154 -0.47 -9.15 -4.23
N PRO A 155 0.69 -8.82 -3.62
CA PRO A 155 1.74 -8.02 -4.28
C PRO A 155 2.34 -8.69 -5.53
N GLN A 156 2.26 -10.01 -5.64
CA GLN A 156 2.78 -10.73 -6.80
C GLN A 156 1.85 -10.59 -8.01
N ASN A 157 0.56 -10.72 -7.78
CA ASN A 157 -0.46 -10.69 -8.83
C ASN A 157 -0.94 -9.27 -9.16
N LEU A 158 -0.92 -8.35 -8.18
CA LEU A 158 -1.45 -6.98 -8.30
C LEU A 158 -0.36 -5.92 -8.11
N ARG A 159 0.81 -6.10 -8.72
CA ARG A 159 2.00 -5.25 -8.51
C ARG A 159 1.74 -3.76 -8.71
N TYR A 160 1.01 -3.39 -9.75
CA TYR A 160 0.73 -1.98 -10.05
C TYR A 160 -0.13 -1.34 -8.96
N LEU A 161 -1.24 -1.98 -8.60
CA LEU A 161 -2.17 -1.49 -7.58
C LEU A 161 -1.50 -1.47 -6.20
N SER A 162 -0.73 -2.51 -5.84
CA SER A 162 0.02 -2.58 -4.58
C SER A 162 1.02 -1.43 -4.45
N ARG A 163 1.76 -1.09 -5.51
CA ARG A 163 2.68 0.05 -5.51
C ARG A 163 1.96 1.38 -5.29
N HIS A 164 0.79 1.56 -5.90
CA HIS A 164 0.00 2.77 -5.71
C HIS A 164 -0.53 2.88 -4.28
N ILE A 165 -1.03 1.78 -3.70
CA ILE A 165 -1.45 1.74 -2.30
C ILE A 165 -0.28 2.09 -1.36
N ASP A 166 0.90 1.52 -1.60
CA ASP A 166 2.09 1.79 -0.79
C ASP A 166 2.53 3.25 -0.88
N ALA A 167 2.50 3.84 -2.07
CA ALA A 167 2.80 5.26 -2.26
C ALA A 167 1.82 6.16 -1.47
N GLN A 168 0.51 5.84 -1.51
CA GLN A 168 -0.50 6.59 -0.76
C GLN A 168 -0.33 6.47 0.76
N LEU A 169 0.00 5.28 1.25
CA LEU A 169 0.28 5.06 2.66
C LEU A 169 1.53 5.83 3.11
N ALA A 170 2.58 5.87 2.29
CA ALA A 170 3.79 6.64 2.56
C ALA A 170 3.52 8.15 2.63
N GLU A 171 2.72 8.71 1.70
CA GLU A 171 2.28 10.11 1.72
C GLU A 171 1.50 10.45 3.00
N LEU A 172 0.72 9.51 3.51
CA LEU A 172 -0.05 9.64 4.76
C LEU A 172 0.81 9.38 6.03
N GLY A 173 2.12 9.24 5.89
CA GLY A 173 3.04 8.98 7.00
C GLY A 173 2.96 7.54 7.54
N VAL A 174 2.35 6.63 6.81
CA VAL A 174 2.32 5.20 7.14
C VAL A 174 3.53 4.54 6.48
N THR A 175 4.58 4.37 7.26
CA THR A 175 5.77 3.64 6.83
C THR A 175 5.49 2.13 6.84
N SER A 176 5.95 1.43 5.83
CA SER A 176 5.93 -0.04 5.80
C SER A 176 6.97 -0.59 6.79
N LYS A 177 6.72 -1.76 7.40
CA LYS A 177 7.76 -2.45 8.16
C LYS A 177 9.01 -2.72 7.32
N GLU A 178 8.85 -2.84 6.01
CA GLU A 178 9.93 -3.01 5.03
C GLU A 178 10.85 -1.79 4.88
N ASP A 179 10.40 -0.61 5.30
CA ASP A 179 11.20 0.62 5.29
C ASP A 179 12.22 0.68 6.43
N TYR A 180 12.05 -0.21 7.44
CA TYR A 180 12.93 -0.29 8.60
C TYR A 180 13.94 -1.43 8.45
N ASP A 181 15.11 -1.22 9.00
CA ASP A 181 16.13 -2.27 9.09
C ASP A 181 15.81 -3.25 10.24
N LEU A 182 15.26 -2.72 11.34
CA LEU A 182 14.86 -3.46 12.53
C LEU A 182 13.48 -2.99 13.03
N VAL A 183 12.54 -3.92 13.18
CA VAL A 183 11.22 -3.66 13.79
C VAL A 183 11.09 -4.50 15.06
N PHE A 184 11.00 -3.83 16.22
CA PHE A 184 10.79 -4.48 17.51
C PHE A 184 9.29 -4.63 17.77
N ASP A 185 8.85 -5.85 18.11
CA ASP A 185 7.50 -6.17 18.51
C ASP A 185 7.51 -6.55 20.00
N ALA A 186 6.97 -5.67 20.85
CA ALA A 186 6.95 -5.86 22.29
C ALA A 186 6.03 -7.01 22.70
N GLY A 187 4.91 -7.22 22.01
CA GLY A 187 3.93 -8.25 22.33
C GLY A 187 4.44 -9.67 22.11
N SER A 188 5.24 -9.87 21.08
CA SER A 188 5.80 -11.20 20.73
C SER A 188 7.24 -11.40 21.18
N HIS A 189 7.88 -10.41 21.80
CA HIS A 189 9.30 -10.44 22.19
C HIS A 189 10.22 -10.83 21.03
N SER A 190 9.94 -10.30 19.84
CA SER A 190 10.69 -10.59 18.63
C SER A 190 11.12 -9.32 17.90
N VAL A 191 12.10 -9.48 17.02
CA VAL A 191 12.56 -8.41 16.12
C VAL A 191 12.51 -8.92 14.70
N LEU A 192 11.88 -8.16 13.81
CA LEU A 192 11.95 -8.40 12.38
C LEU A 192 13.19 -7.68 11.84
N GLU A 193 14.19 -8.44 11.39
CA GLU A 193 15.33 -7.91 10.66
C GLU A 193 15.04 -8.03 9.15
N ARG A 194 15.33 -6.97 8.42
CA ARG A 194 14.93 -6.80 7.01
C ARG A 194 15.36 -7.95 6.09
N LYS A 195 16.53 -8.58 6.31
CA LYS A 195 17.09 -9.66 5.48
C LYS A 195 16.90 -11.03 6.08
N LYS A 196 17.05 -11.15 7.40
CA LYS A 196 16.95 -12.43 8.12
C LYS A 196 15.50 -12.84 8.40
N GLY A 197 14.56 -11.86 8.35
CA GLY A 197 13.20 -12.08 8.77
C GLY A 197 13.05 -12.01 10.30
N ARG A 198 12.08 -12.75 10.84
CA ARG A 198 11.74 -12.69 12.26
C ARG A 198 12.79 -13.42 13.11
N VAL A 199 13.34 -12.70 14.08
CA VAL A 199 14.27 -13.19 15.10
C VAL A 199 13.54 -13.25 16.44
N ASP A 200 13.43 -14.44 17.02
CA ASP A 200 12.74 -14.68 18.28
C ASP A 200 13.75 -14.67 19.44
N PHE A 201 13.43 -13.93 20.50
CA PHE A 201 14.25 -13.81 21.70
C PHE A 201 13.70 -14.62 22.88
N LYS A 202 12.93 -15.70 22.63
CA LYS A 202 12.41 -16.56 23.71
C LYS A 202 13.51 -16.97 24.68
N ASN A 203 13.28 -16.74 25.96
CA ASN A 203 14.23 -17.03 27.06
C ASN A 203 15.60 -16.30 26.96
N GLN A 204 15.70 -15.24 26.14
CA GLN A 204 16.92 -14.45 25.98
C GLN A 204 16.70 -12.98 26.37
N PHE A 205 16.05 -12.74 27.50
CA PHE A 205 15.63 -11.41 27.96
C PHE A 205 16.78 -10.40 28.04
N ILE A 206 17.97 -10.83 28.45
CA ILE A 206 19.17 -9.97 28.49
C ILE A 206 19.54 -9.44 27.10
N LEU A 207 19.48 -10.28 26.08
CA LEU A 207 19.77 -9.85 24.71
C LEU A 207 18.66 -8.94 24.16
N LEU A 208 17.42 -9.24 24.49
CA LEU A 208 16.27 -8.43 24.10
C LEU A 208 16.33 -7.03 24.75
N ASP A 209 16.59 -6.95 26.06
CA ASP A 209 16.69 -5.70 26.78
C ASP A 209 17.86 -4.85 26.26
N MET A 210 19.00 -5.47 25.98
CA MET A 210 20.15 -4.79 25.38
C MET A 210 19.82 -4.23 24.00
N LEU A 211 19.18 -5.00 23.13
CA LEU A 211 18.77 -4.55 21.82
C LEU A 211 17.72 -3.42 21.92
N ARG A 212 16.74 -3.58 22.78
CA ARG A 212 15.72 -2.56 23.04
C ARG A 212 16.32 -1.24 23.50
N LEU A 213 17.36 -1.30 24.34
CA LEU A 213 18.09 -0.13 24.78
C LEU A 213 18.77 0.58 23.59
N PHE A 214 19.48 -0.17 22.75
CA PHE A 214 20.14 0.38 21.56
C PHE A 214 19.15 0.97 20.55
N MET A 215 17.99 0.33 20.35
CA MET A 215 16.99 0.78 19.39
C MET A 215 16.26 2.06 19.85
N ARG A 216 16.27 2.38 21.15
CA ARG A 216 15.65 3.63 21.65
C ARG A 216 16.33 4.89 21.12
N GLN A 217 17.65 4.86 20.96
CA GLN A 217 18.44 6.01 20.50
C GLN A 217 19.59 5.54 19.58
N PRO A 218 19.33 5.31 18.29
CA PRO A 218 20.39 4.99 17.35
C PRO A 218 21.46 6.09 17.30
N GLY A 219 22.73 5.69 17.30
CA GLY A 219 23.87 6.60 17.35
C GLY A 219 24.34 6.97 18.76
N HIS A 220 23.53 6.77 19.80
CA HIS A 220 23.95 7.02 21.18
C HIS A 220 24.91 5.93 21.67
N VAL A 221 26.07 6.36 22.23
CA VAL A 221 27.06 5.46 22.81
C VAL A 221 26.73 5.16 24.27
N TYR A 222 26.35 3.95 24.55
CA TYR A 222 26.09 3.47 25.90
C TYR A 222 27.39 2.97 26.53
N SER A 223 27.80 3.57 27.67
CA SER A 223 28.99 3.14 28.38
C SER A 223 28.82 1.74 28.98
N LYS A 224 29.93 1.08 29.29
CA LYS A 224 29.91 -0.25 29.91
C LYS A 224 29.19 -0.24 31.25
N GLU A 225 29.42 0.78 32.07
CA GLU A 225 28.77 1.01 33.38
C GLU A 225 27.24 1.11 33.18
N PHE A 226 26.83 1.92 32.20
CA PHE A 226 25.43 2.12 31.92
C PHE A 226 24.75 0.83 31.46
N LEU A 227 25.40 0.08 30.57
CA LEU A 227 24.88 -1.21 30.07
C LEU A 227 24.71 -2.20 31.22
N VAL A 228 25.70 -2.32 32.14
CA VAL A 228 25.61 -3.22 33.28
C VAL A 228 24.47 -2.84 34.21
N LYS A 229 24.37 -1.57 34.54
CA LYS A 229 23.31 -1.05 35.41
C LYS A 229 21.91 -1.26 34.82
N GLN A 230 21.74 -1.00 33.50
CA GLN A 230 20.42 -1.09 32.87
C GLN A 230 19.99 -2.54 32.56
N VAL A 231 20.91 -3.39 32.08
CA VAL A 231 20.60 -4.71 31.57
C VAL A 231 20.67 -5.79 32.66
N TRP A 232 21.69 -5.74 33.52
CA TRP A 232 21.87 -6.72 34.59
C TRP A 232 21.46 -6.23 35.98
N LYS A 233 21.15 -4.93 36.14
CA LYS A 233 20.82 -4.31 37.42
C LYS A 233 21.92 -4.48 38.47
N GLN A 234 23.19 -4.43 38.03
CA GLN A 234 24.37 -4.62 38.84
C GLN A 234 25.26 -3.39 38.79
N GLU A 235 26.18 -3.24 39.77
CA GLU A 235 27.26 -2.26 39.73
C GLU A 235 28.37 -2.78 38.79
N TYR A 236 28.98 -1.88 38.05
CA TYR A 236 30.01 -2.26 37.06
C TYR A 236 31.34 -2.58 37.76
N ASP A 237 31.84 -3.78 37.48
CA ASP A 237 33.20 -4.22 37.81
C ASP A 237 33.89 -4.69 36.52
N PRO A 238 35.00 -4.04 36.08
CA PRO A 238 35.70 -4.41 34.85
C PRO A 238 36.15 -5.86 34.83
N ALA A 239 36.60 -6.41 35.95
CA ALA A 239 37.11 -7.79 36.05
C ALA A 239 36.02 -8.84 35.72
N VAL A 240 34.77 -8.52 36.06
CA VAL A 240 33.61 -9.41 35.89
C VAL A 240 32.82 -9.10 34.60
N HIS A 241 32.61 -7.82 34.36
CA HIS A 241 31.60 -7.41 33.38
C HIS A 241 32.14 -7.18 31.97
N ASP A 242 33.43 -6.91 31.76
CA ASP A 242 33.98 -6.65 30.42
C ASP A 242 33.79 -7.84 29.48
N ASN A 243 34.15 -9.02 29.95
CA ASN A 243 33.95 -10.23 29.17
C ASN A 243 32.47 -10.58 29.01
N LYS A 244 31.66 -10.36 30.06
CA LYS A 244 30.22 -10.60 30.02
C LYS A 244 29.52 -9.72 28.97
N ILE A 245 29.84 -8.43 28.90
CA ILE A 245 29.34 -7.52 27.88
C ILE A 245 29.79 -7.98 26.49
N TYR A 246 31.07 -8.27 26.32
CA TYR A 246 31.61 -8.71 25.02
C TYR A 246 30.90 -9.96 24.49
N VAL A 247 30.73 -10.98 25.31
CA VAL A 247 30.04 -12.22 24.93
C VAL A 247 28.58 -11.96 24.60
N THR A 248 27.91 -11.09 25.37
CA THR A 248 26.52 -10.71 25.14
C THR A 248 26.34 -9.99 23.82
N ILE A 249 27.20 -9.02 23.53
CA ILE A 249 27.20 -8.31 22.22
C ILE A 249 27.48 -9.28 21.07
N LYS A 250 28.44 -10.19 21.22
CA LYS A 250 28.74 -11.21 20.20
C LYS A 250 27.52 -12.10 19.92
N ARG A 251 26.83 -12.53 20.96
CA ARG A 251 25.59 -13.32 20.82
C ARG A 251 24.48 -12.51 20.15
N LEU A 252 24.29 -11.25 20.56
CA LEU A 252 23.30 -10.35 19.98
C LEU A 252 23.54 -10.12 18.49
N ARG A 253 24.81 -9.86 18.10
CA ARG A 253 25.20 -9.74 16.69
C ARG A 253 24.87 -10.99 15.89
N LYS A 254 25.17 -12.20 16.41
CA LYS A 254 24.84 -13.45 15.72
C LYS A 254 23.34 -13.59 15.43
N LEU A 255 22.49 -13.04 16.29
CA LEU A 255 21.04 -13.08 16.11
C LEU A 255 20.56 -12.07 15.09
N ILE A 256 20.97 -10.80 15.20
CA ILE A 256 20.35 -9.70 14.43
C ILE A 256 21.17 -9.24 13.21
N GLU A 257 22.51 -9.41 13.20
CA GLU A 257 23.30 -8.96 12.06
C GLU A 257 23.08 -9.87 10.85
N PRO A 258 22.91 -9.33 9.64
CA PRO A 258 22.86 -10.14 8.42
C PRO A 258 24.15 -10.95 8.21
N ASP A 259 25.30 -10.34 8.51
CA ASP A 259 26.62 -10.95 8.57
C ASP A 259 27.27 -10.54 9.90
N TYR A 260 27.45 -11.50 10.80
CA TYR A 260 27.97 -11.22 12.13
C TYR A 260 29.47 -10.84 12.13
N GLU A 261 30.23 -11.25 11.11
CA GLU A 261 31.63 -10.90 10.95
C GLU A 261 31.82 -9.48 10.42
N LYS A 262 30.83 -8.99 9.67
CA LYS A 262 30.77 -7.62 9.16
C LYS A 262 29.52 -6.90 9.72
N PRO A 263 29.55 -6.51 11.01
CA PRO A 263 28.38 -5.95 11.67
C PRO A 263 27.94 -4.65 10.99
N ARG A 264 26.63 -4.55 10.75
CA ARG A 264 25.99 -3.40 10.15
C ARG A 264 25.25 -2.53 11.18
N TYR A 265 24.80 -3.14 12.27
CA TYR A 265 23.94 -2.51 13.26
C TYR A 265 24.67 -2.11 14.52
N ILE A 266 25.34 -3.04 15.21
CA ILE A 266 25.95 -2.77 16.50
C ILE A 266 27.46 -2.55 16.35
N PHE A 267 27.93 -1.41 16.82
CA PHE A 267 29.35 -1.04 16.77
C PHE A 267 29.94 -0.83 18.16
N ARG A 268 31.27 -1.01 18.26
CA ARG A 268 32.05 -0.71 19.45
C ARG A 268 32.56 0.73 19.37
N ALA A 269 32.42 1.48 20.43
CA ALA A 269 33.09 2.75 20.66
C ALA A 269 34.21 2.60 21.70
N LYS A 270 35.00 3.65 21.92
CA LYS A 270 36.11 3.62 22.89
C LYS A 270 35.66 3.17 24.30
N ASN A 271 34.50 3.67 24.75
CA ASN A 271 33.99 3.44 26.11
C ASN A 271 32.67 2.63 26.16
N GLY A 272 32.27 1.94 25.06
CA GLY A 272 31.00 1.23 25.07
C GLY A 272 30.56 0.73 23.70
N TYR A 273 29.25 0.67 23.50
CA TYR A 273 28.62 0.17 22.30
C TYR A 273 27.45 1.05 21.88
N TYR A 274 27.11 1.02 20.58
CA TYR A 274 26.01 1.80 20.02
C TYR A 274 25.39 1.11 18.82
N LEU A 275 24.12 1.41 18.54
CA LEU A 275 23.49 1.10 17.28
C LEU A 275 23.85 2.16 16.24
N ASN A 276 24.15 1.74 15.03
CA ASN A 276 24.46 2.65 13.93
C ASN A 276 23.34 3.70 13.77
N LYS A 277 23.71 4.98 13.74
CA LYS A 277 22.79 6.10 13.61
C LYS A 277 21.92 6.05 12.34
N ASN A 278 22.43 5.40 11.30
CA ASN A 278 21.71 5.26 10.03
C ASN A 278 20.77 4.03 10.01
N THR A 279 20.72 3.23 11.08
CA THR A 279 19.79 2.09 11.18
C THR A 279 18.38 2.62 11.40
N LYS A 280 17.50 2.32 10.48
CA LYS A 280 16.08 2.68 10.63
C LYS A 280 15.39 1.68 11.55
N VAL A 281 14.89 2.16 12.68
CA VAL A 281 14.26 1.34 13.71
C VAL A 281 12.80 1.72 13.92
N LEU A 282 11.95 0.71 14.13
CA LEU A 282 10.56 0.87 14.55
C LEU A 282 10.35 0.10 15.86
N MET A 283 9.72 0.77 16.85
CA MET A 283 9.34 0.15 18.11
C MET A 283 7.82 0.04 18.15
N GLU A 284 7.28 -1.17 17.98
CA GLU A 284 5.84 -1.43 18.15
C GLU A 284 5.56 -1.72 19.62
N GLN A 285 4.51 -1.10 20.15
CA GLN A 285 4.06 -1.26 21.54
C GLN A 285 3.23 -2.52 21.74
#